data_c6b8ec583cbf711b9156105732b1fa23
#
_entry.id   c6b8ec583cbf711b9156105732b1fa23
#
_cell.length_a   1.000
_cell.length_b   1.000
_cell.length_c   1.000
_cell.angle_alpha   90.00
_cell.angle_beta   90.00
_cell.angle_gamma   90.00
#
_symmetry.space_group_name_H-M   'P 1'
#
loop_
_entity.id
_entity.type
_entity.pdbx_description
1 polymer ?
#
loop_
_entity_poly.entity_id
_entity_poly.type
_entity_poly.pdbx_seq_one_letter_code
_entity_poly.pdbx_strand_id
1 'polypeptide(L)'
;FDAVQKIIFDLSKRVAGKIKAISWSSQMHSLIGLGKDEQALTNSITWADNRSSQLVAQAKENGLAQDIYQQTGMPPHPMAPVYKLLWIKEENPKLFAQVQKWIGIKEYIIWRLTGTIVTDTTMAAGTGLLNLHTLTWDRKLLDKIELDPEKLPNLAKPEYVVGKVEAEYVQKLGLNSETKIILGASDGYLSTIGVGVLDKKYFALNVGTSGAVRAIAPKAIVDSKNRFFCYPVDKSHYLLGGPVNNGGIVFEWARKTIFGPDQTAEDFINVAETVPAGSNGLIFHPYLGGERAPIWNAQARGSFIGLSRNHTKPQMARSVLEGIVFNLLGAARGLREKIGEPEALRVTGG
;
A
#
# COMPACT_ATOMS: atom_id res chain seq x y z
N PHE A 1 -18.68 -2.50 -6.48
CA PHE A 1 -19.27 -3.73 -5.95
C PHE A 1 -19.70 -4.67 -7.07
N ASP A 2 -20.32 -4.16 -8.13
CA ASP A 2 -20.86 -4.95 -9.27
C ASP A 2 -19.80 -5.82 -9.96
N ALA A 3 -18.59 -5.30 -10.16
CA ALA A 3 -17.50 -6.10 -10.72
C ALA A 3 -17.15 -7.33 -9.87
N VAL A 4 -17.18 -7.17 -8.52
CA VAL A 4 -16.95 -8.29 -7.59
C VAL A 4 -18.07 -9.30 -7.68
N GLN A 5 -19.34 -8.87 -7.71
CA GLN A 5 -20.49 -9.76 -7.89
C GLN A 5 -20.37 -10.56 -9.19
N LYS A 6 -20.02 -9.89 -10.29
CA LYS A 6 -19.83 -10.55 -11.59
C LYS A 6 -18.75 -11.61 -11.54
N ILE A 7 -17.60 -11.34 -10.94
CA ILE A 7 -16.50 -12.30 -10.82
C ILE A 7 -16.92 -13.49 -9.97
N ILE A 8 -17.56 -13.28 -8.82
CA ILE A 8 -18.03 -14.37 -7.96
C ILE A 8 -19.05 -15.24 -8.70
N PHE A 9 -20.00 -14.63 -9.41
CA PHE A 9 -21.00 -15.35 -10.19
C PHE A 9 -20.38 -16.18 -11.32
N ASP A 10 -19.45 -15.60 -12.09
CA ASP A 10 -18.76 -16.31 -13.17
C ASP A 10 -17.94 -17.50 -12.64
N LEU A 11 -17.28 -17.34 -11.48
CA LEU A 11 -16.55 -18.43 -10.82
C LEU A 11 -17.50 -19.51 -10.28
N SER A 12 -18.61 -19.13 -9.66
CA SER A 12 -19.58 -20.08 -9.10
C SER A 12 -20.15 -21.01 -10.18
N LYS A 13 -20.42 -20.49 -11.38
CA LYS A 13 -20.85 -21.28 -12.54
C LYS A 13 -19.80 -22.29 -12.97
N ARG A 14 -18.51 -21.90 -13.00
CA ARG A 14 -17.42 -22.79 -13.42
C ARG A 14 -17.23 -23.98 -12.50
N VAL A 15 -17.52 -23.83 -11.21
CA VAL A 15 -17.36 -24.88 -10.20
C VAL A 15 -18.70 -25.45 -9.72
N ALA A 16 -19.78 -25.22 -10.45
CA ALA A 16 -21.13 -25.72 -10.14
C ALA A 16 -21.57 -25.44 -8.69
N GLY A 17 -21.35 -24.23 -8.18
CA GLY A 17 -21.73 -23.80 -6.84
C GLY A 17 -20.93 -24.43 -5.69
N LYS A 18 -19.81 -25.13 -5.95
CA LYS A 18 -18.99 -25.80 -4.93
C LYS A 18 -18.03 -24.88 -4.17
N ILE A 19 -18.24 -23.55 -4.21
CA ILE A 19 -17.41 -22.59 -3.46
C ILE A 19 -17.73 -22.74 -1.97
N LYS A 20 -16.74 -23.15 -1.18
CA LYS A 20 -16.88 -23.30 0.29
C LYS A 20 -16.54 -22.05 1.06
N ALA A 21 -15.59 -21.26 0.55
CA ALA A 21 -15.14 -20.03 1.17
C ALA A 21 -14.65 -19.02 0.13
N ILE A 22 -14.77 -17.74 0.47
CA ILE A 22 -14.21 -16.61 -0.28
C ILE A 22 -13.33 -15.85 0.69
N SER A 23 -12.08 -15.61 0.30
CA SER A 23 -11.11 -14.80 1.04
C SER A 23 -10.57 -13.68 0.15
N TRP A 24 -10.07 -12.62 0.76
CA TRP A 24 -9.76 -11.38 0.07
C TRP A 24 -8.28 -11.02 0.15
N SER A 25 -7.74 -10.61 -0.99
CA SER A 25 -6.51 -9.84 -1.09
C SER A 25 -6.90 -8.44 -1.54
N SER A 26 -6.53 -7.42 -0.78
CA SER A 26 -6.99 -6.06 -1.06
C SER A 26 -5.87 -5.02 -0.98
N GLN A 27 -5.97 -4.02 -1.87
CA GLN A 27 -5.18 -2.81 -1.72
C GLN A 27 -5.48 -2.12 -0.38
N MET A 28 -4.45 -1.52 0.22
CA MET A 28 -4.55 -0.77 1.45
C MET A 28 -4.94 0.71 1.20
N HIS A 29 -5.17 1.45 2.28
CA HIS A 29 -5.25 2.91 2.32
C HIS A 29 -6.48 3.53 1.64
N SER A 30 -7.48 2.76 1.25
CA SER A 30 -8.76 3.31 0.82
C SER A 30 -9.58 3.81 2.01
N LEU A 31 -10.42 4.82 1.78
CA LEU A 31 -11.29 5.41 2.78
C LEU A 31 -12.66 5.71 2.17
N ILE A 32 -13.73 5.25 2.82
CA ILE A 32 -15.13 5.47 2.46
C ILE A 32 -15.87 5.85 3.75
N GLY A 33 -16.67 6.91 3.70
CA GLY A 33 -17.57 7.30 4.79
C GLY A 33 -18.97 6.74 4.56
N LEU A 34 -19.50 6.00 5.53
CA LEU A 34 -20.90 5.54 5.54
C LEU A 34 -21.76 6.44 6.43
N GLY A 35 -22.96 6.76 5.98
CA GLY A 35 -23.96 7.52 6.71
C GLY A 35 -24.81 6.67 7.65
N LYS A 36 -25.81 7.30 8.28
CA LYS A 36 -26.74 6.65 9.23
C LYS A 36 -27.53 5.50 8.60
N ASP A 37 -27.89 5.64 7.33
CA ASP A 37 -28.63 4.62 6.58
C ASP A 37 -27.70 3.65 5.85
N GLU A 38 -26.46 3.56 6.32
CA GLU A 38 -25.40 2.68 5.78
C GLU A 38 -25.07 2.94 4.30
N GLN A 39 -25.55 4.05 3.72
CA GLN A 39 -25.18 4.45 2.37
C GLN A 39 -23.81 5.16 2.34
N ALA A 40 -23.07 4.96 1.26
CA ALA A 40 -21.80 5.64 1.06
C ALA A 40 -22.01 7.14 0.83
N LEU A 41 -21.50 7.97 1.74
CA LEU A 41 -21.51 9.43 1.63
C LEU A 41 -20.32 9.96 0.82
N THR A 42 -19.32 9.11 0.56
CA THR A 42 -18.14 9.47 -0.23
C THR A 42 -17.85 8.40 -1.27
N ASN A 43 -17.18 8.80 -2.34
CA ASN A 43 -16.46 7.84 -3.18
C ASN A 43 -15.31 7.20 -2.38
N SER A 44 -14.78 6.08 -2.87
CA SER A 44 -13.56 5.50 -2.31
C SER A 44 -12.37 6.41 -2.59
N ILE A 45 -11.80 7.01 -1.56
CA ILE A 45 -10.57 7.79 -1.62
C ILE A 45 -9.41 6.80 -1.55
N THR A 46 -8.68 6.60 -2.65
CA THR A 46 -7.67 5.54 -2.79
C THR A 46 -6.27 5.98 -2.29
N TRP A 47 -5.33 5.04 -2.26
CA TRP A 47 -3.93 5.28 -1.90
C TRP A 47 -3.22 6.30 -2.82
N ALA A 48 -3.67 6.44 -4.06
CA ALA A 48 -3.09 7.37 -5.04
C ALA A 48 -3.57 8.82 -4.85
N ASP A 49 -4.56 9.05 -4.00
CA ASP A 49 -5.12 10.37 -3.75
C ASP A 49 -4.20 11.19 -2.84
N ASN A 50 -3.76 12.33 -3.33
CA ASN A 50 -2.79 13.21 -2.68
C ASN A 50 -3.41 14.49 -2.10
N ARG A 51 -4.75 14.59 -1.98
CA ARG A 51 -5.44 15.79 -1.48
C ARG A 51 -4.97 16.27 -0.10
N SER A 52 -4.57 15.37 0.77
CA SER A 52 -4.06 15.67 2.11
C SER A 52 -2.57 16.04 2.17
N SER A 53 -1.88 16.29 1.02
CA SER A 53 -0.44 16.56 0.98
C SER A 53 -0.02 17.76 1.84
N GLN A 54 -0.83 18.83 1.86
CA GLN A 54 -0.54 20.02 2.67
C GLN A 54 -0.63 19.70 4.17
N LEU A 55 -1.66 18.95 4.58
CA LEU A 55 -1.77 18.50 5.97
C LEU A 55 -0.61 17.60 6.41
N VAL A 56 -0.12 16.73 5.51
CA VAL A 56 1.08 15.94 5.81
C VAL A 56 2.29 16.82 6.04
N ALA A 57 2.47 17.89 5.24
CA ALA A 57 3.56 18.84 5.45
C ALA A 57 3.43 19.54 6.82
N GLN A 58 2.27 20.05 7.15
CA GLN A 58 1.98 20.66 8.47
C GLN A 58 2.20 19.66 9.63
N ALA A 59 1.75 18.39 9.46
CA ALA A 59 1.95 17.35 10.45
C ALA A 59 3.44 17.00 10.67
N LYS A 60 4.27 17.11 9.63
CA LYS A 60 5.74 16.97 9.76
C LYS A 60 6.34 18.13 10.56
N GLU A 61 5.89 19.35 10.32
CA GLU A 61 6.39 20.57 10.99
C GLU A 61 6.00 20.62 12.47
N ASN A 62 4.77 20.24 12.81
CA ASN A 62 4.24 20.31 14.18
C ASN A 62 4.47 19.03 15.02
N GLY A 63 5.16 18.03 14.46
CA GLY A 63 5.52 16.79 15.15
C GLY A 63 4.43 15.70 15.14
N LEU A 64 3.19 15.99 14.70
CA LEU A 64 2.11 15.00 14.66
C LEU A 64 2.47 13.78 13.77
N ALA A 65 3.14 14.01 12.66
CA ALA A 65 3.56 12.93 11.76
C ALA A 65 4.54 11.96 12.44
N GLN A 66 5.43 12.47 13.28
CA GLN A 66 6.35 11.64 14.05
C GLN A 66 5.61 10.85 15.13
N ASP A 67 4.65 11.45 15.83
CA ASP A 67 3.82 10.76 16.80
C ASP A 67 3.03 9.60 16.15
N ILE A 68 2.38 9.87 15.01
CA ILE A 68 1.66 8.84 14.24
C ILE A 68 2.61 7.70 13.87
N TYR A 69 3.78 8.00 13.31
CA TYR A 69 4.73 6.98 12.90
C TYR A 69 5.22 6.13 14.08
N GLN A 70 5.55 6.73 15.20
CA GLN A 70 6.02 6.01 16.40
C GLN A 70 4.95 5.08 16.98
N GLN A 71 3.69 5.49 16.97
CA GLN A 71 2.60 4.70 17.53
C GLN A 71 2.04 3.64 16.56
N THR A 72 2.05 3.90 15.26
CA THR A 72 1.34 3.09 14.26
C THR A 72 2.23 2.48 13.19
N GLY A 73 3.48 2.91 13.06
CA GLY A 73 4.38 2.51 11.98
C GLY A 73 4.02 3.07 10.60
N MET A 74 3.04 3.98 10.55
CA MET A 74 2.60 4.62 9.31
C MET A 74 3.48 5.82 8.96
N PRO A 75 4.24 5.77 7.85
CA PRO A 75 5.03 6.92 7.41
C PRO A 75 4.19 8.11 7.00
N PRO A 76 4.76 9.34 7.08
CA PRO A 76 4.05 10.57 6.77
C PRO A 76 3.86 10.76 5.26
N HIS A 77 2.74 10.22 4.73
CA HIS A 77 2.40 10.30 3.32
C HIS A 77 0.88 10.46 3.14
N PRO A 78 0.39 11.23 2.17
CA PRO A 78 -1.04 11.47 1.94
C PRO A 78 -1.84 10.20 1.59
N MET A 79 -1.18 9.11 1.22
CA MET A 79 -1.86 7.82 1.02
C MET A 79 -2.61 7.34 2.26
N ALA A 80 -2.13 7.67 3.48
CA ALA A 80 -2.66 7.12 4.71
C ALA A 80 -4.02 7.72 5.10
N PRO A 81 -5.02 6.89 5.45
CA PRO A 81 -6.34 7.33 5.86
C PRO A 81 -6.36 8.35 7.00
N VAL A 82 -5.46 8.28 7.97
CA VAL A 82 -5.36 9.25 9.05
C VAL A 82 -5.24 10.69 8.55
N TYR A 83 -4.44 10.94 7.52
CA TYR A 83 -4.29 12.28 6.95
C TYR A 83 -5.48 12.68 6.08
N LYS A 84 -6.15 11.72 5.44
CA LYS A 84 -7.40 11.96 4.70
C LYS A 84 -8.54 12.33 5.64
N LEU A 85 -8.63 11.68 6.80
CA LEU A 85 -9.61 12.01 7.83
C LEU A 85 -9.41 13.42 8.38
N LEU A 86 -8.16 13.79 8.67
CA LEU A 86 -7.82 15.15 9.08
C LEU A 86 -8.20 16.18 8.00
N TRP A 87 -7.90 15.88 6.73
CA TRP A 87 -8.27 16.73 5.61
C TRP A 87 -9.79 16.88 5.47
N ILE A 88 -10.55 15.78 5.57
CA ILE A 88 -12.03 15.84 5.51
C ILE A 88 -12.58 16.63 6.68
N LYS A 89 -12.02 16.48 7.88
CA LYS A 89 -12.44 17.22 9.07
C LYS A 89 -12.25 18.73 8.89
N GLU A 90 -11.14 19.16 8.29
CA GLU A 90 -10.84 20.58 8.04
C GLU A 90 -11.68 21.14 6.90
N GLU A 91 -11.69 20.47 5.73
CA GLU A 91 -12.31 20.99 4.51
C GLU A 91 -13.83 20.76 4.45
N ASN A 92 -14.32 19.73 5.10
CA ASN A 92 -15.75 19.40 5.12
C ASN A 92 -16.20 18.85 6.48
N PRO A 93 -16.22 19.69 7.54
CA PRO A 93 -16.58 19.27 8.89
C PRO A 93 -18.02 18.75 8.99
N LYS A 94 -18.93 19.20 8.14
CA LYS A 94 -20.31 18.69 8.07
C LYS A 94 -20.32 17.22 7.63
N LEU A 95 -19.62 16.89 6.57
CA LEU A 95 -19.48 15.50 6.11
C LEU A 95 -18.82 14.64 7.18
N PHE A 96 -17.71 15.12 7.78
CA PHE A 96 -17.01 14.39 8.84
C PHE A 96 -17.93 14.05 10.02
N ALA A 97 -18.81 14.97 10.43
CA ALA A 97 -19.79 14.76 11.47
C ALA A 97 -20.88 13.75 11.08
N GLN A 98 -21.37 13.81 9.83
CA GLN A 98 -22.44 12.95 9.31
C GLN A 98 -22.03 11.48 9.17
N VAL A 99 -20.72 11.20 8.91
CA VAL A 99 -20.24 9.84 8.75
C VAL A 99 -20.34 9.08 10.07
N GLN A 100 -20.97 7.91 10.00
CA GLN A 100 -21.15 6.99 11.14
C GLN A 100 -20.07 5.92 11.17
N LYS A 101 -19.56 5.48 10.00
CA LYS A 101 -18.46 4.52 9.89
C LYS A 101 -17.48 4.92 8.79
N TRP A 102 -16.19 4.90 9.12
CA TRP A 102 -15.09 5.04 8.19
C TRP A 102 -14.50 3.67 7.89
N ILE A 103 -14.58 3.23 6.64
CA ILE A 103 -14.17 1.88 6.21
C ILE A 103 -13.30 1.95 4.95
N GLY A 104 -12.59 0.86 4.65
CA GLY A 104 -11.91 0.68 3.38
C GLY A 104 -12.77 -0.05 2.35
N ILE A 105 -12.25 -0.22 1.13
CA ILE A 105 -12.97 -0.90 0.04
C ILE A 105 -13.21 -2.38 0.35
N LYS A 106 -12.30 -3.07 1.04
CA LYS A 106 -12.46 -4.46 1.42
C LYS A 106 -13.60 -4.61 2.43
N GLU A 107 -13.61 -3.77 3.46
CA GLU A 107 -14.65 -3.73 4.48
C GLU A 107 -16.00 -3.42 3.85
N TYR A 108 -16.06 -2.49 2.88
CA TYR A 108 -17.28 -2.17 2.13
C TYR A 108 -17.84 -3.39 1.38
N ILE A 109 -16.97 -4.16 0.69
CA ILE A 109 -17.39 -5.36 -0.05
C ILE A 109 -17.89 -6.44 0.91
N ILE A 110 -17.15 -6.70 1.99
CA ILE A 110 -17.50 -7.70 3.00
C ILE A 110 -18.81 -7.35 3.69
N TRP A 111 -18.95 -6.09 4.12
CA TRP A 111 -20.19 -5.60 4.71
C TRP A 111 -21.39 -5.78 3.78
N ARG A 112 -21.25 -5.41 2.50
CA ARG A 112 -22.34 -5.61 1.50
C ARG A 112 -22.73 -7.07 1.34
N LEU A 113 -21.80 -8.00 1.52
CA LEU A 113 -22.07 -9.45 1.37
C LEU A 113 -22.58 -10.11 2.65
N THR A 114 -22.30 -9.55 3.83
CA THR A 114 -22.51 -10.23 5.13
C THR A 114 -23.23 -9.39 6.18
N GLY A 115 -23.53 -8.13 5.90
CA GLY A 115 -24.07 -7.17 6.88
C GLY A 115 -23.09 -6.79 8.01
N THR A 116 -21.84 -7.26 8.00
CA THR A 116 -20.90 -7.08 9.12
C THR A 116 -19.76 -6.13 8.75
N ILE A 117 -19.57 -5.08 9.55
CA ILE A 117 -18.46 -4.12 9.40
C ILE A 117 -17.29 -4.56 10.29
N VAL A 118 -16.28 -5.16 9.70
CA VAL A 118 -15.09 -5.70 10.37
C VAL A 118 -13.88 -5.56 9.46
N THR A 119 -12.70 -5.28 10.04
CA THR A 119 -11.42 -5.20 9.32
C THR A 119 -10.38 -6.12 9.97
N ASP A 120 -9.40 -6.57 9.17
CA ASP A 120 -8.26 -7.31 9.72
C ASP A 120 -7.11 -6.37 10.13
N THR A 121 -6.22 -6.91 10.99
CA THR A 121 -5.08 -6.15 11.51
C THR A 121 -4.17 -5.60 10.43
N THR A 122 -3.99 -6.29 9.29
CA THR A 122 -3.10 -5.83 8.22
C THR A 122 -3.68 -4.63 7.46
N MET A 123 -5.00 -4.60 7.26
CA MET A 123 -5.69 -3.45 6.66
C MET A 123 -5.77 -2.28 7.64
N ALA A 124 -6.11 -2.57 8.91
CA ALA A 124 -6.16 -1.57 9.97
C ALA A 124 -4.80 -0.87 10.18
N ALA A 125 -3.69 -1.63 10.13
CA ALA A 125 -2.34 -1.06 10.18
C ALA A 125 -2.09 -0.02 9.10
N GLY A 126 -2.59 -0.27 7.89
CA GLY A 126 -2.50 0.67 6.77
C GLY A 126 -3.29 1.96 6.94
N THR A 127 -4.10 2.10 7.98
CA THR A 127 -4.87 3.34 8.23
C THR A 127 -4.05 4.44 8.89
N GLY A 128 -2.99 4.08 9.63
CA GLY A 128 -2.26 4.98 10.51
C GLY A 128 -3.00 5.27 11.83
N LEU A 129 -3.94 4.39 12.22
CA LEU A 129 -4.75 4.51 13.44
C LEU A 129 -4.62 3.30 14.37
N LEU A 130 -4.03 2.18 13.91
CA LEU A 130 -3.81 0.98 14.71
C LEU A 130 -2.51 1.11 15.49
N ASN A 131 -2.56 0.94 16.81
CA ASN A 131 -1.35 0.97 17.65
C ASN A 131 -0.51 -0.30 17.43
N LEU A 132 0.79 -0.11 17.17
CA LEU A 132 1.77 -1.17 16.89
C LEU A 132 1.91 -2.21 18.01
N HIS A 133 1.72 -1.80 19.26
CA HIS A 133 2.03 -2.61 20.43
C HIS A 133 0.81 -3.32 21.01
N THR A 134 -0.33 -2.61 21.02
CA THR A 134 -1.58 -3.14 21.58
C THR A 134 -2.42 -3.89 20.55
N LEU A 135 -2.21 -3.64 19.26
CA LEU A 135 -3.02 -4.15 18.14
C LEU A 135 -4.50 -3.76 18.27
N THR A 136 -4.74 -2.58 18.83
CA THR A 136 -6.06 -1.94 18.95
C THR A 136 -6.00 -0.57 18.31
N TRP A 137 -7.16 0.04 18.04
CA TRP A 137 -7.20 1.43 17.65
C TRP A 137 -6.52 2.31 18.72
N ASP A 138 -5.61 3.20 18.30
CA ASP A 138 -4.82 4.04 19.22
C ASP A 138 -5.69 5.15 19.82
N ARG A 139 -6.18 4.93 21.04
CA ARG A 139 -7.08 5.86 21.73
C ARG A 139 -6.49 7.26 21.86
N LYS A 140 -5.20 7.36 22.22
CA LYS A 140 -4.54 8.66 22.38
C LYS A 140 -4.46 9.44 21.07
N LEU A 141 -4.17 8.74 19.98
CA LEU A 141 -4.17 9.35 18.66
C LEU A 141 -5.58 9.74 18.22
N LEU A 142 -6.56 8.86 18.43
CA LEU A 142 -7.96 9.14 18.11
C LEU A 142 -8.49 10.36 18.86
N ASP A 143 -8.19 10.48 20.16
CA ASP A 143 -8.53 11.66 20.96
C ASP A 143 -7.87 12.92 20.42
N LYS A 144 -6.57 12.83 20.03
CA LYS A 144 -5.81 13.95 19.49
C LYS A 144 -6.38 14.48 18.16
N ILE A 145 -6.90 13.59 17.31
CA ILE A 145 -7.53 13.95 16.02
C ILE A 145 -9.06 14.12 16.13
N GLU A 146 -9.61 13.95 17.35
CA GLU A 146 -11.05 14.03 17.65
C GLU A 146 -11.89 13.09 16.77
N LEU A 147 -11.47 11.84 16.64
CA LEU A 147 -12.19 10.79 15.94
C LEU A 147 -12.74 9.78 16.94
N ASP A 148 -14.07 9.66 16.98
CA ASP A 148 -14.74 8.65 17.77
C ASP A 148 -14.34 7.24 17.30
N PRO A 149 -13.76 6.40 18.17
CA PRO A 149 -13.41 5.03 17.82
C PRO A 149 -14.59 4.17 17.39
N GLU A 150 -15.80 4.48 17.82
CA GLU A 150 -17.00 3.77 17.36
C GLU A 150 -17.29 4.00 15.87
N LYS A 151 -16.69 5.02 15.26
CA LYS A 151 -16.75 5.24 13.81
C LYS A 151 -15.77 4.36 13.02
N LEU A 152 -14.97 3.55 13.68
CA LEU A 152 -14.05 2.60 13.03
C LEU A 152 -14.63 1.17 13.03
N PRO A 153 -14.18 0.28 12.10
CA PRO A 153 -14.59 -1.11 12.08
C PRO A 153 -14.12 -1.87 13.32
N ASN A 154 -14.81 -2.96 13.65
CA ASN A 154 -14.30 -3.94 14.61
C ASN A 154 -13.01 -4.59 14.06
N LEU A 155 -12.05 -4.88 14.95
CA LEU A 155 -10.78 -5.51 14.58
C LEU A 155 -10.86 -7.02 14.72
N ALA A 156 -10.29 -7.73 13.75
CA ALA A 156 -10.15 -9.18 13.81
C ALA A 156 -8.82 -9.63 13.19
N LYS A 157 -8.51 -10.92 13.22
CA LYS A 157 -7.34 -11.49 12.54
C LYS A 157 -7.65 -11.76 11.06
N PRO A 158 -6.65 -11.85 10.17
CA PRO A 158 -6.85 -12.13 8.75
C PRO A 158 -7.64 -13.42 8.47
N GLU A 159 -7.48 -14.45 9.29
CA GLU A 159 -8.17 -15.75 9.15
C GLU A 159 -9.58 -15.76 9.74
N TYR A 160 -10.07 -14.65 10.27
CA TYR A 160 -11.39 -14.57 10.87
C TYR A 160 -12.50 -14.86 9.86
N VAL A 161 -13.39 -15.79 10.22
CA VAL A 161 -14.60 -16.11 9.45
C VAL A 161 -15.68 -15.11 9.85
N VAL A 162 -15.99 -14.18 8.95
CA VAL A 162 -16.98 -13.12 9.21
C VAL A 162 -18.38 -13.67 9.36
N GLY A 163 -18.70 -14.66 8.53
CA GLY A 163 -20.02 -15.28 8.53
C GLY A 163 -20.35 -15.90 7.18
N LYS A 164 -21.64 -16.12 6.97
CA LYS A 164 -22.21 -16.56 5.70
C LYS A 164 -22.58 -15.35 4.85
N VAL A 165 -22.72 -15.59 3.57
CA VAL A 165 -23.26 -14.61 2.62
C VAL A 165 -24.75 -14.38 2.91
N GLU A 166 -25.22 -13.15 2.85
CA GLU A 166 -26.63 -12.79 2.96
C GLU A 166 -27.46 -13.53 1.90
N ALA A 167 -28.69 -13.95 2.27
CA ALA A 167 -29.55 -14.79 1.43
C ALA A 167 -29.80 -14.21 0.03
N GLU A 168 -29.94 -12.90 -0.07
CA GLU A 168 -30.08 -12.17 -1.34
C GLU A 168 -28.90 -12.46 -2.29
N TYR A 169 -27.66 -12.39 -1.78
CA TYR A 169 -26.47 -12.62 -2.58
C TYR A 169 -26.19 -14.11 -2.84
N VAL A 170 -26.60 -15.01 -1.94
CA VAL A 170 -26.47 -16.45 -2.18
C VAL A 170 -27.13 -16.83 -3.50
N GLN A 171 -28.38 -16.43 -3.70
CA GLN A 171 -29.12 -16.71 -4.92
C GLN A 171 -28.53 -15.97 -6.14
N LYS A 172 -28.29 -14.65 -5.99
CA LYS A 172 -27.80 -13.77 -7.06
C LYS A 172 -26.43 -14.20 -7.60
N LEU A 173 -25.57 -14.71 -6.72
CA LEU A 173 -24.18 -15.08 -7.06
C LEU A 173 -24.01 -16.59 -7.33
N GLY A 174 -25.07 -17.39 -7.23
CA GLY A 174 -25.01 -18.83 -7.43
C GLY A 174 -24.12 -19.55 -6.40
N LEU A 175 -24.11 -19.05 -5.17
CA LEU A 175 -23.33 -19.60 -4.06
C LEU A 175 -24.14 -20.64 -3.27
N ASN A 176 -23.44 -21.41 -2.43
CA ASN A 176 -24.07 -22.24 -1.41
C ASN A 176 -24.36 -21.40 -0.16
N SER A 177 -25.48 -21.65 0.53
CA SER A 177 -25.82 -20.98 1.80
C SER A 177 -24.77 -21.16 2.91
N GLU A 178 -23.93 -22.19 2.80
CA GLU A 178 -22.83 -22.48 3.73
C GLU A 178 -21.50 -21.86 3.30
N THR A 179 -21.45 -21.13 2.16
CA THR A 179 -20.25 -20.43 1.71
C THR A 179 -19.82 -19.37 2.75
N LYS A 180 -18.61 -19.51 3.26
CA LYS A 180 -18.07 -18.63 4.31
C LYS A 180 -17.30 -17.46 3.71
N ILE A 181 -17.42 -16.30 4.33
CA ILE A 181 -16.58 -15.15 4.03
C ILE A 181 -15.46 -15.09 5.07
N ILE A 182 -14.22 -15.09 4.60
CA ILE A 182 -13.00 -14.95 5.42
C ILE A 182 -12.38 -13.60 5.12
N LEU A 183 -11.93 -12.86 6.14
CA LEU A 183 -11.40 -11.51 5.98
C LEU A 183 -10.26 -11.43 4.97
N GLY A 184 -9.34 -12.39 4.99
CA GLY A 184 -8.11 -12.27 4.21
C GLY A 184 -7.25 -11.12 4.73
N ALA A 185 -6.36 -10.61 3.89
CA ALA A 185 -5.38 -9.62 4.31
C ALA A 185 -5.06 -8.60 3.23
N SER A 186 -4.16 -7.66 3.56
CA SER A 186 -3.62 -6.70 2.60
C SER A 186 -2.79 -7.40 1.51
N ASP A 187 -2.85 -6.87 0.29
CA ASP A 187 -2.09 -7.34 -0.87
C ASP A 187 -0.58 -7.38 -0.61
N GLY A 188 -0.05 -6.35 0.06
CA GLY A 188 1.36 -6.27 0.42
C GLY A 188 1.82 -7.39 1.35
N TYR A 189 1.00 -7.77 2.34
CA TYR A 189 1.29 -8.90 3.22
C TYR A 189 1.18 -10.23 2.47
N LEU A 190 0.08 -10.45 1.76
CA LEU A 190 -0.15 -11.71 1.03
C LEU A 190 0.88 -11.96 -0.07
N SER A 191 1.29 -10.91 -0.80
CA SER A 191 2.36 -11.04 -1.79
C SER A 191 3.72 -11.39 -1.15
N THR A 192 3.98 -10.89 0.06
CA THR A 192 5.22 -11.17 0.78
C THR A 192 5.28 -12.62 1.24
N ILE A 193 4.23 -13.13 1.88
CA ILE A 193 4.18 -14.54 2.30
C ILE A 193 4.04 -15.49 1.11
N GLY A 194 3.38 -15.07 0.04
CA GLY A 194 3.19 -15.85 -1.18
C GLY A 194 4.50 -16.21 -1.90
N VAL A 195 5.55 -15.39 -1.75
CA VAL A 195 6.90 -15.71 -2.22
C VAL A 195 7.77 -16.39 -1.15
N GLY A 196 7.16 -16.83 -0.04
CA GLY A 196 7.81 -17.58 1.03
C GLY A 196 8.65 -16.72 1.99
N VAL A 197 8.42 -15.41 2.07
CA VAL A 197 9.05 -14.55 3.07
C VAL A 197 8.21 -14.56 4.34
N LEU A 198 8.62 -15.37 5.31
CA LEU A 198 7.92 -15.60 6.57
C LEU A 198 8.69 -15.05 7.79
N ASP A 199 9.94 -14.68 7.60
CA ASP A 199 10.84 -14.15 8.62
C ASP A 199 11.83 -13.14 8.01
N LYS A 200 12.77 -12.64 8.83
CA LYS A 200 13.77 -11.66 8.43
C LYS A 200 14.92 -12.21 7.57
N LYS A 201 14.99 -13.53 7.33
CA LYS A 201 16.06 -14.14 6.54
C LYS A 201 15.96 -13.80 5.06
N TYR A 202 14.77 -13.55 4.58
CA TYR A 202 14.53 -13.22 3.19
C TYR A 202 13.83 -11.86 3.07
N PHE A 203 14.16 -11.12 2.01
CA PHE A 203 13.39 -9.95 1.64
C PHE A 203 12.61 -10.25 0.35
N ALA A 204 11.35 -9.84 0.33
CA ALA A 204 10.55 -9.83 -0.90
C ALA A 204 10.84 -8.54 -1.67
N LEU A 205 11.23 -8.68 -2.92
CA LEU A 205 11.38 -7.58 -3.88
C LEU A 205 10.31 -7.73 -4.96
N ASN A 206 9.38 -6.81 -5.00
CA ASN A 206 8.41 -6.74 -6.08
C ASN A 206 8.73 -5.54 -6.97
N VAL A 207 8.78 -5.76 -8.28
CA VAL A 207 8.95 -4.70 -9.28
C VAL A 207 7.93 -4.91 -10.40
N GLY A 208 6.92 -4.08 -10.40
CA GLY A 208 5.92 -3.94 -11.46
C GLY A 208 5.85 -2.48 -11.89
N THR A 209 4.68 -1.93 -12.14
CA THR A 209 4.46 -0.49 -12.40
C THR A 209 5.09 0.37 -11.30
N SER A 210 4.91 0.00 -10.06
CA SER A 210 5.62 0.49 -8.87
C SER A 210 6.54 -0.60 -8.33
N GLY A 211 7.22 -0.36 -7.19
CA GLY A 211 8.03 -1.40 -6.58
C GLY A 211 7.87 -1.43 -5.05
N ALA A 212 8.39 -2.47 -4.43
CA ALA A 212 8.49 -2.54 -2.98
C ALA A 212 9.54 -3.53 -2.52
N VAL A 213 10.21 -3.20 -1.43
CA VAL A 213 11.02 -4.16 -0.65
C VAL A 213 10.32 -4.40 0.67
N ARG A 214 10.13 -5.67 1.05
CA ARG A 214 9.41 -6.05 2.28
C ARG A 214 10.11 -7.18 3.00
N ALA A 215 9.93 -7.24 4.32
CA ALA A 215 10.40 -8.31 5.18
C ALA A 215 9.42 -8.54 6.34
N ILE A 216 9.49 -9.70 6.97
CA ILE A 216 8.73 -10.01 8.20
C ILE A 216 9.68 -9.95 9.39
N ALA A 217 9.30 -9.20 10.43
CA ALA A 217 10.04 -9.11 11.68
C ALA A 217 9.21 -9.67 12.85
N PRO A 218 9.84 -10.22 13.91
CA PRO A 218 9.13 -10.81 15.04
C PRO A 218 8.64 -9.78 16.07
N LYS A 219 8.94 -8.51 15.87
CA LYS A 219 8.56 -7.40 16.77
C LYS A 219 8.40 -6.09 16.00
N ALA A 220 7.70 -5.14 16.60
CA ALA A 220 7.58 -3.79 16.06
C ALA A 220 8.96 -3.12 15.93
N ILE A 221 9.21 -2.52 14.78
CA ILE A 221 10.45 -1.79 14.51
C ILE A 221 10.08 -0.52 13.75
N VAL A 222 10.37 0.62 14.34
CA VAL A 222 10.26 1.92 13.68
C VAL A 222 11.66 2.48 13.36
N ASP A 223 11.76 3.24 12.29
CA ASP A 223 13.00 3.83 11.83
C ASP A 223 13.05 5.32 12.15
N SER A 224 14.08 5.79 12.83
CA SER A 224 14.23 7.21 13.17
C SER A 224 14.26 8.15 11.95
N LYS A 225 14.57 7.60 10.77
CA LYS A 225 14.56 8.31 9.49
C LYS A 225 13.28 8.08 8.69
N ASN A 226 12.30 7.36 9.24
CA ASN A 226 11.01 7.03 8.63
C ASN A 226 11.11 6.36 7.24
N ARG A 227 12.18 5.61 6.93
CA ARG A 227 12.44 5.08 5.57
C ARG A 227 11.52 3.95 5.15
N PHE A 228 10.82 3.29 6.09
CA PHE A 228 9.91 2.18 5.81
C PHE A 228 8.71 2.20 6.76
N PHE A 229 7.65 1.53 6.38
CA PHE A 229 6.50 1.30 7.25
C PHE A 229 6.73 0.06 8.15
N CYS A 230 6.02 0.00 9.28
CA CYS A 230 5.94 -1.17 10.13
C CYS A 230 4.47 -1.47 10.44
N TYR A 231 3.92 -2.52 9.83
CA TYR A 231 2.52 -2.89 9.99
C TYR A 231 2.38 -4.21 10.75
N PRO A 232 1.71 -4.23 11.90
CA PRO A 232 1.46 -5.46 12.62
C PRO A 232 0.51 -6.37 11.84
N VAL A 233 0.84 -7.65 11.80
CA VAL A 233 -0.05 -8.74 11.39
C VAL A 233 -0.69 -9.36 12.62
N ASP A 234 0.16 -9.71 13.59
CA ASP A 234 -0.19 -10.20 14.92
C ASP A 234 0.90 -9.77 15.92
N LYS A 235 0.88 -10.35 17.14
CA LYS A 235 1.85 -10.02 18.21
C LYS A 235 3.29 -10.46 17.92
N SER A 236 3.51 -11.33 16.95
CA SER A 236 4.80 -11.94 16.60
C SER A 236 5.22 -11.73 15.15
N HIS A 237 4.37 -11.13 14.32
CA HIS A 237 4.66 -10.87 12.92
C HIS A 237 4.35 -9.42 12.55
N TYR A 238 5.36 -8.73 12.06
CA TYR A 238 5.28 -7.34 11.61
C TYR A 238 5.81 -7.25 10.20
N LEU A 239 5.00 -6.76 9.28
CA LEU A 239 5.40 -6.47 7.92
C LEU A 239 6.15 -5.14 7.90
N LEU A 240 7.45 -5.19 7.64
CA LEU A 240 8.25 -4.02 7.33
C LEU A 240 8.32 -3.81 5.83
N GLY A 241 8.26 -2.57 5.36
CA GLY A 241 8.36 -2.37 3.93
C GLY A 241 8.60 -0.94 3.46
N GLY A 242 9.29 -0.86 2.35
CA GLY A 242 9.53 0.36 1.60
C GLY A 242 8.91 0.27 0.21
N PRO A 243 7.64 0.70 0.03
CA PRO A 243 7.04 0.79 -1.30
C PRO A 243 7.53 2.03 -2.02
N VAL A 244 7.85 1.90 -3.31
CA VAL A 244 8.23 3.01 -4.19
C VAL A 244 7.18 3.23 -5.27
N ASN A 245 6.95 4.48 -5.67
CA ASN A 245 6.02 4.78 -6.77
C ASN A 245 6.63 4.46 -8.13
N ASN A 246 7.94 4.61 -8.22
CA ASN A 246 8.70 4.71 -9.45
C ASN A 246 9.46 3.41 -9.75
N GLY A 247 8.73 2.41 -10.25
CA GLY A 247 9.26 1.14 -10.75
C GLY A 247 9.24 1.07 -12.28
N GLY A 248 8.61 0.05 -12.85
CA GLY A 248 8.50 -0.17 -14.28
C GLY A 248 7.80 0.96 -15.05
N ILE A 249 6.97 1.76 -14.40
CA ILE A 249 6.36 2.95 -15.03
C ILE A 249 7.42 3.95 -15.50
N VAL A 250 8.51 4.10 -14.76
CA VAL A 250 9.62 4.99 -15.11
C VAL A 250 10.41 4.43 -16.30
N PHE A 251 10.60 3.11 -16.31
CA PHE A 251 11.18 2.40 -17.45
C PHE A 251 10.35 2.66 -18.72
N GLU A 252 9.04 2.44 -18.65
CA GLU A 252 8.14 2.65 -19.78
C GLU A 252 8.10 4.11 -20.25
N TRP A 253 8.08 5.06 -19.30
CA TRP A 253 8.18 6.47 -19.64
C TRP A 253 9.48 6.79 -20.38
N ALA A 254 10.63 6.35 -19.86
CA ALA A 254 11.93 6.61 -20.45
C ALA A 254 12.05 5.97 -21.84
N ARG A 255 11.62 4.72 -21.99
CA ARG A 255 11.60 4.01 -23.28
C ARG A 255 10.85 4.82 -24.34
N LYS A 256 9.62 5.22 -24.03
CA LYS A 256 8.77 5.97 -24.97
C LYS A 256 9.26 7.40 -25.23
N THR A 257 9.72 8.10 -24.18
CA THR A 257 10.04 9.54 -24.27
C THR A 257 11.44 9.80 -24.80
N ILE A 258 12.43 8.98 -24.39
CA ILE A 258 13.84 9.19 -24.78
C ILE A 258 14.13 8.51 -26.12
N PHE A 259 13.59 7.30 -26.34
CA PHE A 259 13.90 6.50 -27.54
C PHE A 259 12.81 6.57 -28.60
N GLY A 260 11.57 6.76 -28.22
CA GLY A 260 10.41 6.80 -29.10
C GLY A 260 9.47 5.61 -28.91
N PRO A 261 8.20 5.75 -29.32
CA PRO A 261 7.14 4.78 -29.02
C PRO A 261 7.36 3.41 -29.67
N ASP A 262 8.08 3.34 -30.78
CA ASP A 262 8.29 2.12 -31.56
C ASP A 262 9.43 1.23 -31.01
N GLN A 263 10.19 1.71 -30.01
CA GLN A 263 11.26 0.95 -29.40
C GLN A 263 10.71 -0.11 -28.47
N THR A 264 11.26 -1.32 -28.55
CA THR A 264 10.94 -2.43 -27.63
C THR A 264 11.63 -2.27 -26.28
N ALA A 265 11.17 -3.02 -25.27
CA ALA A 265 11.87 -3.09 -23.99
C ALA A 265 13.28 -3.67 -24.13
N GLU A 266 13.43 -4.66 -25.03
CA GLU A 266 14.72 -5.30 -25.33
C GLU A 266 15.70 -4.32 -25.96
N ASP A 267 15.27 -3.50 -26.94
CA ASP A 267 16.12 -2.47 -27.53
C ASP A 267 16.64 -1.49 -26.50
N PHE A 268 15.76 -1.05 -25.57
CA PHE A 268 16.16 -0.13 -24.50
C PHE A 268 17.21 -0.75 -23.58
N ILE A 269 17.03 -2.02 -23.19
CA ILE A 269 17.98 -2.76 -22.34
C ILE A 269 19.30 -2.95 -23.07
N ASN A 270 19.27 -3.42 -24.31
CA ASN A 270 20.48 -3.66 -25.10
C ASN A 270 21.32 -2.38 -25.25
N VAL A 271 20.68 -1.23 -25.47
CA VAL A 271 21.37 0.07 -25.56
C VAL A 271 21.96 0.46 -24.20
N ALA A 272 21.24 0.24 -23.09
CA ALA A 272 21.73 0.53 -21.75
C ALA A 272 22.95 -0.35 -21.37
N GLU A 273 22.99 -1.59 -21.84
CA GLU A 273 24.09 -2.54 -21.57
C GLU A 273 25.42 -2.15 -22.26
N THR A 274 25.37 -1.31 -23.29
CA THR A 274 26.60 -0.81 -23.94
C THR A 274 27.38 0.18 -23.05
N VAL A 275 26.78 0.64 -21.94
CA VAL A 275 27.38 1.63 -21.03
C VAL A 275 27.76 0.93 -19.71
N PRO A 276 28.97 1.16 -19.19
CA PRO A 276 29.37 0.59 -17.90
C PRO A 276 28.51 1.13 -16.75
N ALA A 277 28.49 0.37 -15.64
CA ALA A 277 27.83 0.79 -14.41
C ALA A 277 28.31 2.16 -13.94
N GLY A 278 27.38 2.99 -13.46
CA GLY A 278 27.62 4.39 -13.09
C GLY A 278 27.35 5.39 -14.23
N SER A 279 26.90 4.89 -15.42
CA SER A 279 26.40 5.75 -16.53
C SER A 279 27.33 6.91 -16.90
N ASN A 280 28.66 6.71 -16.77
CA ASN A 280 29.68 7.75 -16.94
C ASN A 280 29.44 9.00 -16.07
N GLY A 281 28.91 8.81 -14.83
CA GLY A 281 28.63 9.88 -13.88
C GLY A 281 27.25 10.53 -14.01
N LEU A 282 26.40 10.05 -14.94
CA LEU A 282 25.03 10.51 -15.04
C LEU A 282 24.14 9.78 -14.04
N ILE A 283 23.49 10.52 -13.15
CA ILE A 283 22.57 9.99 -12.14
C ILE A 283 21.14 10.39 -12.52
N PHE A 284 20.20 9.46 -12.43
CA PHE A 284 18.78 9.73 -12.61
C PHE A 284 18.00 9.55 -11.30
N HIS A 285 17.26 10.57 -10.89
CA HIS A 285 16.27 10.47 -9.82
C HIS A 285 14.91 10.10 -10.42
N PRO A 286 14.33 8.95 -10.06
CA PRO A 286 13.15 8.42 -10.77
C PRO A 286 11.81 9.03 -10.36
N TYR A 287 11.76 10.11 -9.58
CA TYR A 287 10.58 10.62 -8.87
C TYR A 287 9.52 11.29 -9.75
N LEU A 288 9.14 10.65 -10.86
CA LEU A 288 8.20 11.24 -11.84
C LEU A 288 6.79 11.45 -11.27
N GLY A 289 6.35 10.61 -10.33
CA GLY A 289 5.04 10.69 -9.69
C GLY A 289 5.11 11.00 -8.18
N GLY A 290 6.08 11.81 -7.73
CA GLY A 290 6.39 11.87 -6.32
C GLY A 290 7.04 10.57 -5.84
N GLU A 291 7.32 10.41 -4.55
CA GLU A 291 7.86 9.17 -4.04
C GLU A 291 7.38 8.84 -2.64
N ARG A 292 7.17 7.53 -2.41
CA ARG A 292 6.95 6.96 -1.09
C ARG A 292 8.29 6.70 -0.40
N ALA A 293 8.62 5.47 -0.12
CA ALA A 293 9.91 5.11 0.47
C ALA A 293 11.08 5.44 -0.47
N PRO A 294 12.24 5.80 0.06
CA PRO A 294 12.55 6.05 1.47
C PRO A 294 12.27 7.49 1.91
N ILE A 295 11.83 8.38 1.01
CA ILE A 295 11.78 9.84 1.24
C ILE A 295 10.40 10.40 1.63
N TRP A 296 9.33 9.65 1.36
CA TRP A 296 7.93 10.01 1.67
C TRP A 296 7.58 11.45 1.28
N ASN A 297 7.82 11.78 0.01
CA ASN A 297 7.59 13.11 -0.55
C ASN A 297 6.77 13.03 -1.85
N ALA A 298 5.47 13.30 -1.75
CA ALA A 298 4.56 13.32 -2.91
C ALA A 298 4.87 14.45 -3.92
N GLN A 299 5.66 15.46 -3.52
CA GLN A 299 6.07 16.59 -4.36
C GLN A 299 7.45 16.38 -5.01
N ALA A 300 8.14 15.28 -4.73
CA ALA A 300 9.41 14.98 -5.38
C ALA A 300 9.26 14.92 -6.91
N ARG A 301 10.31 15.32 -7.63
CA ARG A 301 10.34 15.31 -9.10
C ARG A 301 11.58 14.61 -9.61
N GLY A 302 11.44 13.98 -10.79
CA GLY A 302 12.54 13.34 -11.49
C GLY A 302 13.57 14.37 -11.98
N SER A 303 14.83 13.93 -12.05
CA SER A 303 15.92 14.76 -12.57
C SER A 303 17.09 13.94 -13.07
N PHE A 304 17.80 14.45 -14.06
CA PHE A 304 19.14 14.01 -14.43
C PHE A 304 20.18 14.92 -13.78
N ILE A 305 21.13 14.34 -13.06
CA ILE A 305 22.22 15.06 -12.39
C ILE A 305 23.54 14.66 -13.02
N GLY A 306 24.44 15.63 -13.24
CA GLY A 306 25.72 15.41 -13.90
C GLY A 306 25.62 15.35 -15.43
N LEU A 307 24.51 15.78 -16.03
CA LEU A 307 24.33 15.80 -17.47
C LEU A 307 25.35 16.73 -18.12
N SER A 308 26.02 16.23 -19.14
CA SER A 308 26.97 16.96 -19.98
C SER A 308 26.70 16.70 -21.46
N ARG A 309 27.32 17.47 -22.34
CA ARG A 309 27.22 17.28 -23.81
C ARG A 309 27.77 15.95 -24.33
N ASN A 310 28.52 15.24 -23.50
CA ASN A 310 29.08 13.92 -23.85
C ASN A 310 28.12 12.77 -23.53
N HIS A 311 27.04 13.01 -22.82
CA HIS A 311 26.03 12.01 -22.54
C HIS A 311 25.04 11.92 -23.70
N THR A 312 24.77 10.71 -24.11
CA THR A 312 23.85 10.36 -25.21
C THR A 312 22.74 9.44 -24.69
N LYS A 313 21.86 8.98 -25.58
CA LYS A 313 20.76 8.06 -25.21
C LYS A 313 21.21 6.83 -24.40
N PRO A 314 22.32 6.12 -24.74
CA PRO A 314 22.79 4.98 -23.94
C PRO A 314 23.03 5.30 -22.46
N GLN A 315 23.72 6.42 -22.15
CA GLN A 315 23.95 6.82 -20.76
C GLN A 315 22.64 7.21 -20.06
N MET A 316 21.73 7.84 -20.77
CA MET A 316 20.40 8.17 -20.22
C MET A 316 19.60 6.90 -19.90
N ALA A 317 19.57 5.90 -20.81
CA ALA A 317 18.92 4.62 -20.58
C ALA A 317 19.51 3.90 -19.36
N ARG A 318 20.85 3.79 -19.31
CA ARG A 318 21.54 3.14 -18.20
C ARG A 318 21.25 3.82 -16.87
N SER A 319 21.34 5.15 -16.81
CA SER A 319 21.08 5.92 -15.60
C SER A 319 19.63 5.78 -15.09
N VAL A 320 18.66 5.63 -16.00
CA VAL A 320 17.26 5.37 -15.63
C VAL A 320 17.11 4.03 -14.94
N LEU A 321 17.67 2.95 -15.51
CA LEU A 321 17.65 1.62 -14.88
C LEU A 321 18.32 1.62 -13.51
N GLU A 322 19.49 2.24 -13.42
CA GLU A 322 20.22 2.39 -12.16
C GLU A 322 19.45 3.22 -11.13
N GLY A 323 18.80 4.32 -11.54
CA GLY A 323 17.99 5.16 -10.67
C GLY A 323 16.83 4.41 -10.04
N ILE A 324 16.12 3.57 -10.81
CA ILE A 324 15.05 2.71 -10.30
C ILE A 324 15.60 1.74 -9.23
N VAL A 325 16.72 1.07 -9.54
CA VAL A 325 17.36 0.12 -8.62
C VAL A 325 17.88 0.81 -7.36
N PHE A 326 18.54 1.96 -7.49
CA PHE A 326 19.05 2.72 -6.35
C PHE A 326 17.94 3.23 -5.42
N ASN A 327 16.78 3.57 -5.96
CA ASN A 327 15.63 3.94 -5.15
C ASN A 327 15.13 2.77 -4.29
N LEU A 328 15.00 1.57 -4.89
CA LEU A 328 14.68 0.33 -4.18
C LEU A 328 15.75 -0.04 -3.15
N LEU A 329 17.03 0.12 -3.51
CA LEU A 329 18.15 -0.11 -2.59
C LEU A 329 18.11 0.85 -1.39
N GLY A 330 17.68 2.11 -1.59
CA GLY A 330 17.48 3.07 -0.50
C GLY A 330 16.48 2.57 0.54
N ALA A 331 15.36 2.02 0.07
CA ALA A 331 14.38 1.37 0.95
C ALA A 331 14.95 0.11 1.63
N ALA A 332 15.64 -0.75 0.87
CA ALA A 332 16.26 -1.98 1.40
C ALA A 332 17.34 -1.67 2.46
N ARG A 333 18.15 -0.63 2.30
CA ARG A 333 19.14 -0.20 3.30
C ARG A 333 18.50 0.11 4.65
N GLY A 334 17.34 0.77 4.65
CA GLY A 334 16.60 1.04 5.89
C GLY A 334 16.24 -0.25 6.64
N LEU A 335 15.77 -1.27 5.92
CA LEU A 335 15.47 -2.58 6.50
C LEU A 335 16.73 -3.29 6.98
N ARG A 336 17.78 -3.36 6.15
CA ARG A 336 19.07 -4.01 6.49
C ARG A 336 19.69 -3.46 7.76
N GLU A 337 19.71 -2.14 7.93
CA GLU A 337 20.22 -1.48 9.14
C GLU A 337 19.47 -1.88 10.41
N LYS A 338 18.20 -2.28 10.32
CA LYS A 338 17.35 -2.57 11.47
C LYS A 338 17.20 -4.07 11.77
N ILE A 339 17.18 -4.91 10.74
CA ILE A 339 16.91 -6.36 10.90
C ILE A 339 18.03 -7.27 10.36
N GLY A 340 19.11 -6.68 9.84
CA GLY A 340 20.27 -7.39 9.29
C GLY A 340 20.18 -7.66 7.79
N GLU A 341 21.23 -8.25 7.26
CA GLU A 341 21.31 -8.64 5.84
C GLU A 341 20.42 -9.86 5.59
N PRO A 342 19.63 -9.87 4.49
CA PRO A 342 18.92 -11.07 4.09
C PRO A 342 19.87 -12.10 3.51
N GLU A 343 19.57 -13.39 3.69
CA GLU A 343 20.25 -14.49 3.04
C GLU A 343 20.02 -14.47 1.52
N ALA A 344 18.82 -14.05 1.09
CA ALA A 344 18.48 -13.87 -0.32
C ALA A 344 17.28 -12.90 -0.51
N LEU A 345 17.17 -12.41 -1.75
CA LEU A 345 16.00 -11.68 -2.23
C LEU A 345 15.05 -12.65 -2.96
N ARG A 346 13.78 -12.61 -2.62
CA ARG A 346 12.70 -13.30 -3.32
C ARG A 346 12.01 -12.30 -4.26
N VAL A 347 12.32 -12.42 -5.55
CA VAL A 347 11.89 -11.44 -6.56
C VAL A 347 10.58 -11.89 -7.21
N THR A 348 9.67 -10.94 -7.42
CA THR A 348 8.39 -11.13 -8.12
C THR A 348 8.00 -9.87 -8.87
N GLY A 349 7.05 -9.97 -9.79
CA GLY A 349 6.66 -8.90 -10.71
C GLY A 349 7.11 -9.24 -12.11
N GLY A 350 6.89 -8.36 -13.07
CA GLY A 350 7.28 -8.60 -14.47
C GLY A 350 6.34 -7.95 -15.44
#